data_cf8d909d305444c42b1e4dc5ddc64028
#
_entry.id   cf8d909d305444c42b1e4dc5ddc64028
#
_cell.length_a   1.000
_cell.length_b   1.000
_cell.length_c   1.000
_cell.angle_alpha   90.00
_cell.angle_beta   90.00
_cell.angle_gamma   90.00
#
_symmetry.space_group_name_H-M   'P 1'
#
loop_
_entity.id
_entity.type
_entity.pdbx_description
1 polymer ?
#
loop_
_entity_poly.entity_id
_entity_poly.type
_entity_poly.pdbx_seq_one_letter_code
_entity_poly.pdbx_strand_id
1 'polypeptide(L)'
;MKFPLSIPATVGRWVLLLTLCLSACNGPGSPSKASPEPEGWITIAGQRVALEIARTPEEQSLGLGERDALAWNSGMLFLYDKPGFPRFWMKGMRFDIDIIWIRGDRIVDISQRVPHVPGQNGPVIGPRSLTDRVLEVPAGYAQSHGWRKNQRVKIEILSNGF
;
A
#
# COMPACT_ATOMS: atom_id res chain seq x y z
N MET A 1 40.65 -31.59 -67.14
CA MET A 1 42.01 -31.16 -67.62
C MET A 1 42.26 -29.78 -67.09
N LYS A 2 43.32 -29.70 -66.28
CA LYS A 2 44.21 -28.54 -66.04
C LYS A 2 43.69 -27.20 -65.55
N PHE A 3 44.07 -26.89 -64.33
CA PHE A 3 44.41 -25.59 -63.72
C PHE A 3 45.34 -24.75 -64.59
N PRO A 4 45.61 -23.45 -64.32
CA PRO A 4 45.99 -22.89 -63.03
C PRO A 4 45.55 -21.42 -62.74
N LEU A 5 45.51 -21.09 -61.46
CA LEU A 5 46.22 -20.02 -60.70
C LEU A 5 46.40 -18.61 -61.32
N SER A 6 45.95 -17.62 -60.59
CA SER A 6 46.84 -16.54 -60.08
C SER A 6 46.09 -15.54 -59.20
N ILE A 7 46.61 -15.32 -58.00
CA ILE A 7 46.34 -14.18 -57.14
C ILE A 7 47.43 -13.13 -57.50
N PRO A 8 47.18 -11.83 -57.34
CA PRO A 8 47.87 -11.18 -56.26
C PRO A 8 47.06 -10.16 -55.43
N ALA A 9 47.52 -10.04 -54.24
CA ALA A 9 47.16 -9.14 -53.16
C ALA A 9 47.26 -7.65 -53.53
N THR A 10 46.35 -6.86 -52.92
CA THR A 10 46.74 -5.54 -52.43
C THR A 10 45.91 -5.17 -51.21
N VAL A 11 46.66 -4.85 -50.23
CA VAL A 11 46.35 -4.43 -48.87
C VAL A 11 45.62 -3.08 -48.91
N GLY A 12 44.44 -3.03 -48.27
CA GLY A 12 43.76 -1.79 -47.96
C GLY A 12 43.17 -1.88 -46.57
N ARG A 13 43.97 -1.54 -45.60
CA ARG A 13 43.66 -1.54 -44.16
C ARG A 13 42.81 -0.31 -43.83
N TRP A 14 41.48 -0.46 -43.85
CA TRP A 14 40.56 0.53 -43.32
C TRP A 14 40.19 0.11 -41.90
N VAL A 15 40.83 0.76 -40.92
CA VAL A 15 40.44 0.70 -39.51
C VAL A 15 39.18 1.57 -39.37
N LEU A 16 38.01 0.95 -39.38
CA LEU A 16 36.78 1.61 -39.04
C LEU A 16 36.67 1.62 -37.50
N LEU A 17 37.04 2.75 -36.91
CA LEU A 17 36.79 3.06 -35.50
C LEU A 17 35.27 3.21 -35.32
N LEU A 18 34.61 2.14 -34.88
CA LEU A 18 33.23 2.15 -34.44
C LEU A 18 33.18 2.79 -33.05
N THR A 19 33.03 4.11 -32.98
CA THR A 19 32.75 4.84 -31.75
C THR A 19 31.31 4.46 -31.32
N LEU A 20 31.24 3.53 -30.38
CA LEU A 20 29.99 3.15 -29.69
C LEU A 20 29.59 4.28 -28.73
N CYS A 21 28.76 5.22 -29.20
CA CYS A 21 28.14 6.19 -28.35
C CYS A 21 27.09 5.47 -27.50
N LEU A 22 27.45 5.05 -26.29
CA LEU A 22 26.48 4.71 -25.24
C LEU A 22 25.80 6.02 -24.78
N SER A 23 24.76 6.43 -25.48
CA SER A 23 23.84 7.42 -24.96
C SER A 23 23.03 6.77 -23.83
N ALA A 24 23.53 6.96 -22.60
CA ALA A 24 22.74 6.67 -21.42
C ALA A 24 21.55 7.67 -21.38
N CYS A 25 20.40 7.24 -21.87
CA CYS A 25 19.15 7.94 -21.64
C CYS A 25 18.76 7.79 -20.15
N ASN A 26 19.37 8.63 -19.29
CA ASN A 26 18.78 8.93 -17.99
C ASN A 26 17.61 9.88 -18.25
N GLY A 27 16.46 9.31 -18.61
CA GLY A 27 15.20 10.05 -18.53
C GLY A 27 14.97 10.43 -17.07
N PRO A 28 14.49 11.65 -16.77
CA PRO A 28 14.06 11.98 -15.42
C PRO A 28 12.90 11.04 -15.06
N GLY A 29 13.20 10.02 -14.25
CA GLY A 29 12.17 9.21 -13.61
C GLY A 29 11.28 10.17 -12.85
N SER A 30 9.99 10.22 -13.21
CA SER A 30 9.00 10.94 -12.41
C SER A 30 9.19 10.53 -10.96
N PRO A 31 9.28 11.48 -10.01
CA PRO A 31 9.36 11.11 -8.61
C PRO A 31 8.11 10.30 -8.29
N SER A 32 8.27 9.01 -8.09
CA SER A 32 7.26 8.18 -7.47
C SER A 32 6.92 8.90 -6.17
N LYS A 33 5.65 9.30 -6.00
CA LYS A 33 5.18 9.93 -4.77
C LYS A 33 5.48 8.90 -3.66
N ALA A 34 6.60 9.14 -2.95
CA ALA A 34 7.01 8.26 -1.88
C ALA A 34 5.82 8.11 -0.94
N SER A 35 5.48 6.87 -0.59
CA SER A 35 4.51 6.64 0.47
C SER A 35 5.00 7.40 1.69
N PRO A 36 4.13 8.11 2.42
CA PRO A 36 4.54 8.80 3.62
C PRO A 36 5.24 7.82 4.56
N GLU A 37 6.28 8.28 5.25
CA GLU A 37 6.93 7.48 6.29
C GLU A 37 5.88 7.01 7.29
N PRO A 38 5.93 5.74 7.71
CA PRO A 38 4.91 5.22 8.62
C PRO A 38 4.97 5.92 9.97
N GLU A 39 3.82 6.29 10.49
CA GLU A 39 3.68 6.91 11.81
C GLU A 39 3.66 5.87 12.95
N GLY A 40 3.61 4.61 12.61
CA GLY A 40 3.58 3.51 13.55
C GLY A 40 3.46 2.16 12.86
N TRP A 41 3.27 1.15 13.67
CA TRP A 41 3.13 -0.23 13.23
C TRP A 41 2.06 -0.95 14.03
N ILE A 42 1.33 -1.83 13.36
CA ILE A 42 0.44 -2.78 14.01
C ILE A 42 0.89 -4.20 13.68
N THR A 43 0.92 -5.06 14.69
CA THR A 43 1.25 -6.48 14.52
C THR A 43 0.09 -7.34 14.97
N ILE A 44 -0.39 -8.20 14.08
CA ILE A 44 -1.49 -9.15 14.31
C ILE A 44 -1.05 -10.52 13.78
N ALA A 45 -1.09 -11.55 14.60
CA ALA A 45 -0.68 -12.91 14.23
C ALA A 45 0.71 -12.98 13.56
N GLY A 46 1.66 -12.15 14.02
CA GLY A 46 3.01 -12.08 13.46
C GLY A 46 3.15 -11.21 12.20
N GLN A 47 2.05 -10.81 11.57
CA GLN A 47 2.08 -9.91 10.43
C GLN A 47 2.17 -8.46 10.89
N ARG A 48 3.14 -7.72 10.37
CA ARG A 48 3.38 -6.29 10.65
C ARG A 48 2.87 -5.43 9.50
N VAL A 49 2.11 -4.39 9.83
CA VAL A 49 1.51 -3.43 8.88
C VAL A 49 1.98 -2.04 9.24
N ALA A 50 2.41 -1.27 8.26
CA ALA A 50 2.78 0.13 8.40
C ALA A 50 1.53 0.99 8.57
N LEU A 51 1.56 1.96 9.48
CA LEU A 51 0.39 2.76 9.82
C LEU A 51 0.56 4.23 9.43
N GLU A 52 -0.49 4.76 8.84
CA GLU A 52 -0.88 6.15 8.92
C GLU A 52 -1.93 6.28 10.03
N ILE A 53 -1.96 7.38 10.77
CA ILE A 53 -2.86 7.52 11.93
C ILE A 53 -3.78 8.72 11.75
N ALA A 54 -5.08 8.46 11.68
CA ALA A 54 -6.11 9.49 11.64
C ALA A 54 -6.44 9.93 13.08
N ARG A 55 -5.97 11.12 13.48
CA ARG A 55 -6.11 11.67 14.83
C ARG A 55 -7.19 12.74 14.92
N THR A 56 -7.28 13.60 13.89
CA THR A 56 -8.24 14.70 13.88
C THR A 56 -9.58 14.30 13.28
N PRO A 57 -10.67 14.99 13.61
CA PRO A 57 -11.96 14.74 12.98
C PRO A 57 -11.92 14.85 11.45
N GLU A 58 -11.11 15.77 10.92
CA GLU A 58 -10.93 15.98 9.48
C GLU A 58 -10.24 14.78 8.83
N GLU A 59 -9.13 14.29 9.43
CA GLU A 59 -8.41 13.09 8.98
C GLU A 59 -9.31 11.85 9.05
N GLN A 60 -10.08 11.71 10.14
CA GLN A 60 -11.03 10.60 10.31
C GLN A 60 -12.18 10.67 9.31
N SER A 61 -12.65 11.88 8.96
CA SER A 61 -13.70 12.06 7.97
C SER A 61 -13.24 11.77 6.54
N LEU A 62 -11.99 12.11 6.19
CA LEU A 62 -11.39 11.82 4.89
C LEU A 62 -10.98 10.35 4.77
N GLY A 63 -10.31 9.82 5.80
CA GLY A 63 -9.80 8.45 5.83
C GLY A 63 -8.93 8.14 4.59
N LEU A 64 -9.20 7.03 3.94
CA LEU A 64 -8.57 6.60 2.68
C LEU A 64 -9.29 7.14 1.43
N GLY A 65 -10.25 8.04 1.60
CA GLY A 65 -10.97 8.67 0.48
C GLY A 65 -10.02 9.40 -0.48
N GLU A 66 -10.44 9.48 -1.76
CA GLU A 66 -9.73 10.15 -2.86
C GLU A 66 -8.36 9.55 -3.25
N ARG A 67 -7.93 8.46 -2.59
CA ARG A 67 -6.72 7.71 -2.94
C ARG A 67 -6.99 6.71 -4.04
N ASP A 68 -6.01 6.48 -4.91
CA ASP A 68 -6.12 5.50 -5.99
C ASP A 68 -5.86 4.07 -5.50
N ALA A 69 -5.04 3.90 -4.46
CA ALA A 69 -4.70 2.61 -3.88
C ALA A 69 -4.14 2.75 -2.45
N LEU A 70 -4.11 1.63 -1.74
CA LEU A 70 -3.37 1.44 -0.50
C LEU A 70 -2.36 0.30 -0.69
N ALA A 71 -1.12 0.51 -0.29
CA ALA A 71 -0.09 -0.52 -0.38
C ALA A 71 -0.45 -1.74 0.46
N TRP A 72 -0.11 -2.96 -0.02
CA TRP A 72 -0.56 -4.21 0.61
C TRP A 72 -0.21 -4.32 2.10
N ASN A 73 0.98 -3.87 2.50
CA ASN A 73 1.42 -3.93 3.90
C ASN A 73 1.23 -2.61 4.66
N SER A 74 0.29 -1.79 4.22
CA SER A 74 -0.04 -0.51 4.84
C SER A 74 -1.50 -0.47 5.29
N GLY A 75 -1.80 0.39 6.25
CA GLY A 75 -3.15 0.61 6.76
C GLY A 75 -3.31 1.98 7.38
N MET A 76 -4.55 2.38 7.59
CA MET A 76 -4.89 3.59 8.34
C MET A 76 -5.53 3.21 9.67
N LEU A 77 -4.97 3.74 10.76
CA LEU A 77 -5.46 3.51 12.12
C LEU A 77 -6.22 4.74 12.63
N PHE A 78 -7.45 4.52 13.04
CA PHE A 78 -8.31 5.51 13.69
C PHE A 78 -8.30 5.26 15.19
N LEU A 79 -8.10 6.31 15.97
CA LEU A 79 -8.03 6.25 17.43
C LEU A 79 -9.21 7.01 18.04
N TYR A 80 -9.86 6.42 19.01
CA TYR A 80 -10.97 7.02 19.74
C TYR A 80 -10.69 7.04 21.25
N ASP A 81 -10.93 8.16 21.90
CA ASP A 81 -10.71 8.34 23.34
C ASP A 81 -11.60 7.43 24.18
N LYS A 82 -12.79 7.13 23.69
CA LYS A 82 -13.77 6.29 24.36
C LYS A 82 -14.29 5.20 23.45
N PRO A 83 -14.47 3.97 23.98
CA PRO A 83 -15.11 2.91 23.22
C PRO A 83 -16.53 3.29 22.81
N GLY A 84 -16.88 2.96 21.56
CA GLY A 84 -18.18 3.26 20.97
C GLY A 84 -18.53 2.32 19.82
N PHE A 85 -19.51 2.72 19.03
CA PHE A 85 -19.90 2.06 17.79
C PHE A 85 -19.70 3.03 16.62
N PRO A 86 -18.44 3.30 16.22
CA PRO A 86 -18.16 4.23 15.13
C PRO A 86 -18.77 3.73 13.83
N ARG A 87 -19.15 4.69 12.97
CA ARG A 87 -19.75 4.40 11.67
C ARG A 87 -18.80 4.86 10.59
N PHE A 88 -18.49 3.96 9.65
CA PHE A 88 -17.63 4.20 8.51
C PHE A 88 -18.43 4.17 7.22
N TRP A 89 -18.06 4.96 6.27
CA TRP A 89 -18.65 5.02 4.94
C TRP A 89 -17.56 4.88 3.88
N MET A 90 -17.96 4.47 2.69
CA MET A 90 -17.04 4.31 1.56
C MET A 90 -17.03 5.54 0.62
N LYS A 91 -17.37 6.73 1.17
CA LYS A 91 -17.44 7.98 0.40
C LYS A 91 -16.06 8.35 -0.15
N GLY A 92 -15.98 8.62 -1.46
CA GLY A 92 -14.73 8.99 -2.13
C GLY A 92 -13.72 7.86 -2.28
N MET A 93 -14.04 6.65 -1.83
CA MET A 93 -13.16 5.48 -1.99
C MET A 93 -13.10 5.04 -3.45
N ARG A 94 -11.91 4.60 -3.88
CA ARG A 94 -11.65 4.10 -5.24
C ARG A 94 -11.23 2.63 -5.25
N PHE A 95 -11.18 1.99 -4.09
CA PHE A 95 -10.84 0.58 -3.91
C PHE A 95 -11.55 0.01 -2.68
N ASP A 96 -11.69 -1.31 -2.66
CA ASP A 96 -12.29 -2.06 -1.56
C ASP A 96 -11.30 -2.23 -0.41
N ILE A 97 -11.80 -2.33 0.82
CA ILE A 97 -10.99 -2.47 2.03
C ILE A 97 -11.55 -3.57 2.96
N ASP A 98 -10.68 -4.05 3.87
CA ASP A 98 -11.11 -4.72 5.09
C ASP A 98 -11.06 -3.72 6.25
N ILE A 99 -12.07 -3.74 7.12
CA ILE A 99 -12.14 -2.91 8.34
C ILE A 99 -12.02 -3.83 9.56
N ILE A 100 -10.98 -3.61 10.37
CA ILE A 100 -10.68 -4.39 11.56
C ILE A 100 -11.09 -3.57 12.79
N TRP A 101 -12.08 -4.04 13.51
CA TRP A 101 -12.59 -3.41 14.70
C TRP A 101 -11.85 -3.93 15.92
N ILE A 102 -11.24 -3.02 16.68
CA ILE A 102 -10.32 -3.36 17.78
C ILE A 102 -10.82 -2.71 19.06
N ARG A 103 -10.72 -3.43 20.18
CA ARG A 103 -10.90 -2.90 21.52
C ARG A 103 -9.72 -3.30 22.40
N GLY A 104 -9.03 -2.30 22.95
CA GLY A 104 -7.81 -2.51 23.71
C GLY A 104 -6.75 -3.22 22.85
N ASP A 105 -6.36 -4.42 23.23
CA ASP A 105 -5.37 -5.24 22.54
C ASP A 105 -5.98 -6.39 21.71
N ARG A 106 -7.29 -6.33 21.34
CA ARG A 106 -7.95 -7.44 20.66
C ARG A 106 -8.84 -7.02 19.50
N ILE A 107 -8.86 -7.84 18.47
CA ILE A 107 -9.88 -7.77 17.42
C ILE A 107 -11.23 -8.17 18.00
N VAL A 108 -12.23 -7.31 17.86
CA VAL A 108 -13.60 -7.58 18.31
C VAL A 108 -14.56 -7.89 17.18
N ASP A 109 -14.26 -7.40 15.96
CA ASP A 109 -15.01 -7.71 14.74
C ASP A 109 -14.15 -7.46 13.50
N ILE A 110 -14.56 -7.97 12.33
CA ILE A 110 -13.93 -7.74 11.03
C ILE A 110 -15.02 -7.62 9.97
N SER A 111 -14.99 -6.51 9.22
CA SER A 111 -15.79 -6.33 8.01
C SER A 111 -14.87 -6.54 6.81
N GLN A 112 -15.02 -7.68 6.13
CA GLN A 112 -14.16 -8.06 5.02
C GLN A 112 -14.72 -7.57 3.69
N ARG A 113 -13.81 -7.16 2.79
CA ARG A 113 -14.10 -6.80 1.39
C ARG A 113 -15.26 -5.82 1.29
N VAL A 114 -15.20 -4.75 2.09
CA VAL A 114 -16.19 -3.67 2.03
C VAL A 114 -16.05 -3.00 0.67
N PRO A 115 -17.09 -3.05 -0.18
CA PRO A 115 -16.97 -2.56 -1.54
C PRO A 115 -17.02 -1.04 -1.61
N HIS A 116 -16.17 -0.44 -2.45
CA HIS A 116 -16.39 0.91 -2.92
C HIS A 116 -17.47 0.90 -4.02
N VAL A 117 -18.17 2.03 -4.18
CA VAL A 117 -19.17 2.19 -5.24
C VAL A 117 -18.84 3.49 -5.97
N PRO A 118 -18.35 3.44 -7.21
CA PRO A 118 -17.97 4.62 -7.96
C PRO A 118 -19.09 5.67 -8.03
N GLY A 119 -18.76 6.92 -7.67
CA GLY A 119 -19.70 8.05 -7.70
C GLY A 119 -20.79 8.03 -6.61
N GLN A 120 -20.71 7.12 -5.64
CA GLN A 120 -21.66 7.01 -4.53
C GLN A 120 -20.93 6.99 -3.18
N ASN A 121 -21.70 7.18 -2.09
CA ASN A 121 -21.14 7.09 -0.73
C ASN A 121 -20.85 5.66 -0.27
N GLY A 122 -21.29 4.66 -1.04
CA GLY A 122 -21.16 3.26 -0.68
C GLY A 122 -21.95 2.87 0.60
N PRO A 123 -21.70 1.67 1.14
CA PRO A 123 -22.35 1.22 2.36
C PRO A 123 -21.85 1.99 3.59
N VAL A 124 -22.68 2.05 4.61
CA VAL A 124 -22.29 2.51 5.96
C VAL A 124 -22.07 1.29 6.83
N ILE A 125 -20.86 1.15 7.37
CA ILE A 125 -20.40 -0.02 8.12
C ILE A 125 -20.17 0.37 9.58
N GLY A 126 -20.45 -0.54 10.49
CA GLY A 126 -20.16 -0.38 11.93
C GLY A 126 -19.89 -1.72 12.61
N PRO A 127 -19.20 -1.69 13.76
CA PRO A 127 -18.88 -2.91 14.50
C PRO A 127 -20.14 -3.47 15.22
N ARG A 128 -20.07 -4.76 15.53
CA ARG A 128 -21.08 -5.44 16.39
C ARG A 128 -20.71 -5.37 17.88
N SER A 129 -19.57 -4.81 18.21
CA SER A 129 -19.04 -4.71 19.58
C SER A 129 -18.43 -3.35 19.83
N LEU A 130 -18.34 -2.92 21.08
CA LEU A 130 -17.64 -1.69 21.45
C LEU A 130 -16.21 -1.71 20.95
N THR A 131 -15.80 -0.61 20.33
CA THR A 131 -14.54 -0.43 19.60
C THR A 131 -13.90 0.89 20.00
N ASP A 132 -12.61 0.91 20.23
CA ASP A 132 -11.82 2.11 20.52
C ASP A 132 -10.72 2.37 19.49
N ARG A 133 -10.49 1.42 18.57
CA ARG A 133 -9.56 1.57 17.45
C ARG A 133 -10.12 0.89 16.22
N VAL A 134 -9.89 1.47 15.07
CA VAL A 134 -10.29 0.88 13.78
C VAL A 134 -9.09 0.89 12.86
N LEU A 135 -8.82 -0.24 12.20
CA LEU A 135 -7.76 -0.36 11.21
C LEU A 135 -8.39 -0.68 9.85
N GLU A 136 -8.11 0.17 8.87
CA GLU A 136 -8.41 -0.09 7.46
C GLU A 136 -7.18 -0.65 6.77
N VAL A 137 -7.35 -1.73 5.99
CA VAL A 137 -6.31 -2.39 5.19
C VAL A 137 -6.88 -2.77 3.81
N PRO A 138 -6.05 -3.11 2.81
CA PRO A 138 -6.55 -3.56 1.52
C PRO A 138 -7.52 -4.74 1.64
N ALA A 139 -8.52 -4.80 0.77
CA ALA A 139 -9.53 -5.87 0.79
C ALA A 139 -8.91 -7.27 0.65
N GLY A 140 -9.33 -8.19 1.50
CA GLY A 140 -8.81 -9.56 1.55
C GLY A 140 -7.54 -9.73 2.37
N TYR A 141 -6.98 -8.63 2.91
CA TYR A 141 -5.78 -8.69 3.74
C TYR A 141 -5.99 -9.53 5.01
N ALA A 142 -7.11 -9.30 5.70
CA ALA A 142 -7.45 -10.07 6.90
C ALA A 142 -7.59 -11.58 6.62
N GLN A 143 -8.23 -11.93 5.51
CA GLN A 143 -8.39 -13.32 5.09
C GLN A 143 -7.05 -13.98 4.75
N SER A 144 -6.21 -13.31 3.95
CA SER A 144 -4.91 -13.86 3.51
C SER A 144 -3.93 -14.10 4.66
N HIS A 145 -4.07 -13.35 5.77
CA HIS A 145 -3.24 -13.51 6.98
C HIS A 145 -3.94 -14.26 8.12
N GLY A 146 -5.12 -14.84 7.87
CA GLY A 146 -5.85 -15.61 8.86
C GLY A 146 -6.30 -14.79 10.08
N TRP A 147 -6.55 -13.49 9.90
CA TRP A 147 -7.03 -12.64 10.99
C TRP A 147 -8.46 -12.99 11.39
N ARG A 148 -8.69 -13.02 12.69
CA ARG A 148 -9.98 -13.40 13.25
C ARG A 148 -10.25 -12.74 14.59
N LYS A 149 -11.52 -12.67 14.98
CA LYS A 149 -11.95 -12.19 16.28
C LYS A 149 -11.17 -12.83 17.43
N ASN A 150 -10.91 -12.06 18.47
CA ASN A 150 -10.16 -12.39 19.69
C ASN A 150 -8.64 -12.50 19.52
N GLN A 151 -8.08 -12.36 18.33
CA GLN A 151 -6.62 -12.28 18.19
C GLN A 151 -6.07 -11.01 18.84
N ARG A 152 -4.85 -11.14 19.38
CA ARG A 152 -4.12 -10.02 19.97
C ARG A 152 -3.58 -9.09 18.90
N VAL A 153 -3.57 -7.82 19.25
CA VAL A 153 -3.07 -6.71 18.45
C VAL A 153 -2.00 -6.00 19.26
N LYS A 154 -0.82 -5.79 18.67
CA LYS A 154 0.23 -4.93 19.23
C LYS A 154 0.37 -3.70 18.34
N ILE A 155 0.21 -2.50 18.92
CA ILE A 155 0.35 -1.23 18.21
C ILE A 155 1.57 -0.50 18.77
N GLU A 156 2.42 0.00 17.88
CA GLU A 156 3.62 0.78 18.18
C GLU A 156 3.51 2.08 17.40
N ILE A 157 3.21 3.18 18.06
CA ILE A 157 3.14 4.52 17.47
C ILE A 157 4.51 5.17 17.63
N LEU A 158 5.08 5.65 16.54
CA LEU A 158 6.32 6.38 16.58
C LEU A 158 6.04 7.78 17.16
N SER A 159 6.68 8.11 18.27
CA SER A 159 6.71 9.48 18.75
C SER A 159 7.62 10.25 17.80
N ASN A 160 7.05 10.97 16.83
CA ASN A 160 7.80 12.00 16.13
C ASN A 160 8.19 13.01 17.19
N GLY A 161 9.50 13.04 17.54
CA GLY A 161 10.01 14.01 18.51
C GLY A 161 9.67 15.42 18.02
N PHE A 162 8.97 16.15 18.88
CA PHE A 162 8.75 17.59 18.75
C PHE A 162 10.07 18.33 18.99
#